data_a92aed0e83cd5940a238156f5c229722
#
_entry.id   a92aed0e83cd5940a238156f5c229722
#
_cell.length_a   1.000
_cell.length_b   1.000
_cell.length_c   1.000
_cell.angle_alpha   90.00
_cell.angle_beta   90.00
_cell.angle_gamma   90.00
#
_symmetry.space_group_name_H-M   'P 1'
#
loop_
_entity.id
_entity.type
_entity.pdbx_description
1 polymer ?
#
loop_
_entity_poly.entity_id
_entity_poly.type
_entity_poly.pdbx_seq_one_letter_code
_entity_poly.pdbx_strand_id
1 'polypeptide(L)'
;MASEPKSLSLNLKVKDIVAGYGAVRALHGVSMSIGQGETVALLGTNGNGKSTLMKCLMGMVRPTQGSLELELDGHKYDLARLSTEQIVNLGVTIVPEGRRLFPKLTVEENLLLGAFRPQARPDIAKNLAFNYEAFPVLKERRTQLAGSMSGGQQQMLAIGRALMSSPRLLLVDEPSVGLSPLLVSTTITKIKELKEQYGLTVLIAEQNFHQAIRIVDRGYLIVHGEIVFEGNVASLESNDMVKNYYLGTA
;
A
#
# COMPACT_ATOMS: atom_id res chain seq x y z
N MET A 1 17.89 33.66 8.94
CA MET A 1 18.42 32.34 8.63
C MET A 1 17.22 31.48 8.19
N ALA A 2 17.08 31.24 6.89
CA ALA A 2 16.06 30.34 6.38
C ALA A 2 16.46 28.92 6.81
N SER A 3 15.61 28.26 7.60
CA SER A 3 15.79 26.85 7.92
C SER A 3 15.73 26.06 6.62
N GLU A 4 16.81 25.33 6.30
CA GLU A 4 16.77 24.33 5.23
C GLU A 4 15.52 23.44 5.40
N PRO A 5 14.82 23.11 4.31
CA PRO A 5 13.70 22.18 4.41
C PRO A 5 14.24 20.88 4.99
N LYS A 6 13.77 20.48 6.19
CA LYS A 6 14.08 19.17 6.77
C LYS A 6 13.78 18.13 5.70
N SER A 7 14.81 17.44 5.22
CA SER A 7 14.61 16.32 4.31
C SER A 7 13.70 15.32 5.01
N LEU A 8 12.50 15.18 4.50
CA LEU A 8 11.55 14.17 4.97
C LEU A 8 12.25 12.81 4.84
N SER A 9 12.46 12.10 5.91
CA SER A 9 13.06 10.76 5.87
C SER A 9 12.05 9.71 6.33
N LEU A 10 12.02 8.59 5.64
CA LEU A 10 11.21 7.43 5.99
C LEU A 10 12.03 6.16 5.76
N ASN A 11 12.06 5.30 6.76
CA ASN A 11 12.63 3.96 6.64
C ASN A 11 11.78 2.98 7.46
N LEU A 12 11.18 1.99 6.79
CA LEU A 12 10.47 0.90 7.43
C LEU A 12 11.38 -0.33 7.47
N LYS A 13 11.54 -0.92 8.64
CA LYS A 13 12.26 -2.18 8.85
C LYS A 13 11.35 -3.20 9.51
N VAL A 14 11.19 -4.32 8.86
CA VAL A 14 10.50 -5.52 9.34
C VAL A 14 11.57 -6.55 9.60
N LYS A 15 11.64 -7.10 10.82
CA LYS A 15 12.67 -8.07 11.19
C LYS A 15 12.06 -9.27 11.90
N ASP A 16 12.25 -10.45 11.32
CA ASP A 16 11.92 -11.77 11.85
C ASP A 16 10.48 -11.88 12.36
N ILE A 17 9.51 -11.30 11.63
CA ILE A 17 8.12 -11.25 12.04
C ILE A 17 7.47 -12.63 11.96
N VAL A 18 6.97 -13.08 13.12
CA VAL A 18 6.06 -14.23 13.22
C VAL A 18 4.70 -13.72 13.63
N ALA A 19 3.67 -14.01 12.85
CA ALA A 19 2.31 -13.54 13.09
C ALA A 19 1.27 -14.50 12.49
N GLY A 20 0.03 -14.41 12.99
CA GLY A 20 -1.08 -15.23 12.49
C GLY A 20 -2.37 -15.00 13.25
N TYR A 21 -3.30 -15.93 13.16
CA TYR A 21 -4.64 -15.86 13.70
C TYR A 21 -4.92 -17.08 14.58
N GLY A 22 -5.09 -16.89 15.88
CA GLY A 22 -5.27 -17.99 16.82
C GLY A 22 -4.08 -18.96 16.77
N ALA A 23 -4.32 -20.22 16.47
CA ALA A 23 -3.29 -21.26 16.36
C ALA A 23 -2.59 -21.28 14.98
N VAL A 24 -3.13 -20.59 13.99
CA VAL A 24 -2.60 -20.62 12.61
C VAL A 24 -1.55 -19.50 12.42
N ARG A 25 -0.31 -19.88 12.18
CA ARG A 25 0.75 -18.93 11.81
C ARG A 25 0.69 -18.70 10.31
N ALA A 26 0.70 -17.43 9.89
CA ALA A 26 0.69 -17.00 8.50
C ALA A 26 2.02 -16.37 8.06
N LEU A 27 2.85 -15.92 9.01
CA LEU A 27 4.19 -15.38 8.79
C LEU A 27 5.20 -16.14 9.67
N HIS A 28 6.33 -16.52 9.07
CA HIS A 28 7.33 -17.41 9.62
C HIS A 28 8.74 -16.77 9.58
N GLY A 29 8.92 -15.62 10.28
CA GLY A 29 10.21 -14.94 10.32
C GLY A 29 10.44 -13.98 9.14
N VAL A 30 9.38 -13.29 8.71
CA VAL A 30 9.45 -12.34 7.60
C VAL A 30 10.36 -11.16 7.94
N SER A 31 11.34 -10.88 7.06
CA SER A 31 12.21 -9.72 7.14
C SER A 31 12.21 -8.96 5.81
N MET A 32 12.02 -7.62 5.85
CA MET A 32 12.07 -6.74 4.70
C MET A 32 12.31 -5.28 5.12
N SER A 33 12.65 -4.42 4.17
CA SER A 33 12.80 -2.99 4.41
C SER A 33 12.20 -2.16 3.29
N ILE A 34 11.88 -0.91 3.55
CA ILE A 34 11.41 0.06 2.55
C ILE A 34 12.03 1.42 2.87
N GLY A 35 12.72 2.00 1.91
CA GLY A 35 13.28 3.35 2.02
C GLY A 35 12.34 4.43 1.52
N GLN A 36 12.70 5.68 1.84
CA GLN A 36 11.98 6.87 1.38
C GLN A 36 11.83 6.89 -0.15
N GLY A 37 10.61 7.12 -0.62
CA GLY A 37 10.29 7.27 -2.04
C GLY A 37 10.40 5.98 -2.85
N GLU A 38 10.69 4.83 -2.24
CA GLU A 38 10.67 3.55 -2.92
C GLU A 38 9.24 3.05 -3.15
N THR A 39 9.03 2.36 -4.26
CA THR A 39 7.91 1.45 -4.46
C THR A 39 8.41 0.02 -4.38
N VAL A 40 7.98 -0.70 -3.36
CA VAL A 40 8.39 -2.08 -3.10
C VAL A 40 7.21 -3.02 -3.32
N ALA A 41 7.44 -4.13 -4.06
CA ALA A 41 6.45 -5.19 -4.18
C ALA A 41 6.65 -6.28 -3.12
N LEU A 42 5.54 -6.73 -2.54
CA LEU A 42 5.43 -8.00 -1.84
C LEU A 42 4.67 -8.98 -2.74
N LEU A 43 5.41 -9.83 -3.42
CA LEU A 43 4.93 -10.73 -4.46
C LEU A 43 4.62 -12.11 -3.86
N GLY A 44 3.55 -12.75 -4.32
CA GLY A 44 3.19 -14.10 -3.89
C GLY A 44 1.75 -14.45 -4.25
N THR A 45 1.45 -15.74 -4.37
CA THR A 45 0.06 -16.21 -4.60
C THR A 45 -0.81 -16.02 -3.35
N ASN A 46 -2.10 -16.28 -3.48
CA ASN A 46 -3.04 -16.16 -2.35
C ASN A 46 -2.68 -17.13 -1.22
N GLY A 47 -2.89 -16.69 0.02
CA GLY A 47 -2.60 -17.48 1.23
C GLY A 47 -1.14 -17.40 1.72
N ASN A 48 -0.23 -16.73 1.03
CA ASN A 48 1.18 -16.66 1.42
C ASN A 48 1.51 -15.61 2.51
N GLY A 49 0.51 -14.97 3.11
CA GLY A 49 0.75 -14.06 4.24
C GLY A 49 0.86 -12.58 3.87
N LYS A 50 0.75 -12.16 2.59
CA LYS A 50 0.86 -10.77 2.15
C LYS A 50 -0.06 -9.83 2.95
N SER A 51 -1.37 -10.09 2.95
CA SER A 51 -2.35 -9.26 3.68
C SER A 51 -2.17 -9.36 5.19
N THR A 52 -1.60 -10.45 5.72
CA THR A 52 -1.26 -10.56 7.15
C THR A 52 -0.13 -9.59 7.50
N LEU A 53 0.91 -9.50 6.66
CA LEU A 53 1.98 -8.52 6.86
C LEU A 53 1.44 -7.09 6.79
N MET A 54 0.59 -6.77 5.80
CA MET A 54 -0.08 -5.46 5.71
C MET A 54 -0.86 -5.13 7.00
N LYS A 55 -1.57 -6.11 7.55
CA LYS A 55 -2.31 -5.94 8.81
C LYS A 55 -1.39 -5.79 10.02
N CYS A 56 -0.22 -6.44 10.03
CA CYS A 56 0.79 -6.23 11.07
C CYS A 56 1.32 -4.79 11.03
N LEU A 57 1.64 -4.27 9.84
CA LEU A 57 2.10 -2.89 9.65
C LEU A 57 1.05 -1.85 10.06
N MET A 58 -0.24 -2.19 9.98
CA MET A 58 -1.35 -1.34 10.43
C MET A 58 -1.73 -1.56 11.90
N GLY A 59 -1.03 -2.42 12.65
CA GLY A 59 -1.36 -2.74 14.04
C GLY A 59 -2.67 -3.51 14.23
N MET A 60 -3.24 -4.06 13.16
CA MET A 60 -4.48 -4.86 13.18
C MET A 60 -4.22 -6.31 13.60
N VAL A 61 -3.02 -6.82 13.33
CA VAL A 61 -2.53 -8.12 13.77
C VAL A 61 -1.23 -7.89 14.54
N ARG A 62 -1.14 -8.39 15.75
CA ARG A 62 0.06 -8.27 16.59
C ARG A 62 1.03 -9.40 16.27
N PRO A 63 2.29 -9.09 15.91
CA PRO A 63 3.32 -10.13 15.82
C PRO A 63 3.55 -10.80 17.16
N THR A 64 3.83 -12.09 17.15
CA THR A 64 4.25 -12.84 18.33
C THR A 64 5.76 -12.82 18.55
N GLN A 65 6.53 -12.57 17.46
CA GLN A 65 7.99 -12.44 17.47
C GLN A 65 8.43 -11.42 16.43
N GLY A 66 9.66 -10.92 16.56
CA GLY A 66 10.27 -9.95 15.67
C GLY A 66 9.97 -8.50 16.03
N SER A 67 10.31 -7.58 15.13
CA SER A 67 10.13 -6.14 15.33
C SER A 67 9.67 -5.43 14.04
N LEU A 68 8.85 -4.37 14.21
CA LEU A 68 8.35 -3.49 13.17
C LEU A 68 8.78 -2.05 13.48
N GLU A 69 9.93 -1.62 12.98
CA GLU A 69 10.45 -0.27 13.19
C GLU A 69 10.13 0.64 12.01
N LEU A 70 9.45 1.74 12.28
CA LEU A 70 9.25 2.85 11.34
C LEU A 70 10.06 4.05 11.83
N GLU A 71 11.04 4.49 11.04
CA GLU A 71 11.77 5.71 11.28
C GLU A 71 11.20 6.83 10.41
N LEU A 72 10.82 7.95 11.04
CA LEU A 72 10.27 9.14 10.40
C LEU A 72 11.01 10.36 10.93
N ASP A 73 11.69 11.09 10.05
CA ASP A 73 12.38 12.36 10.39
C ASP A 73 13.32 12.19 11.60
N GLY A 74 14.03 11.05 11.67
CA GLY A 74 14.95 10.69 12.75
C GLY A 74 14.30 10.14 14.02
N HIS A 75 12.97 10.04 14.07
CA HIS A 75 12.25 9.41 15.18
C HIS A 75 11.88 7.97 14.87
N LYS A 76 12.13 7.06 15.80
CA LYS A 76 11.83 5.63 15.66
C LYS A 76 10.55 5.26 16.40
N TYR A 77 9.70 4.51 15.73
CA TYR A 77 8.41 4.03 16.20
C TYR A 77 8.34 2.51 16.07
N ASP A 78 8.01 1.81 17.17
CA ASP A 78 7.71 0.38 17.16
C ASP A 78 6.22 0.18 16.83
N LEU A 79 5.91 -0.12 15.56
CA LEU A 79 4.53 -0.28 15.10
C LEU A 79 3.81 -1.43 15.81
N ALA A 80 4.54 -2.44 16.30
CA ALA A 80 3.94 -3.55 17.03
C ALA A 80 3.28 -3.12 18.35
N ARG A 81 3.69 -1.97 18.90
CA ARG A 81 3.16 -1.41 20.16
C ARG A 81 2.12 -0.32 19.97
N LEU A 82 1.98 0.21 18.76
CA LEU A 82 1.05 1.29 18.47
C LEU A 82 -0.36 0.75 18.15
N SER A 83 -1.37 1.57 18.40
CA SER A 83 -2.73 1.33 17.88
C SER A 83 -2.80 1.67 16.38
N THR A 84 -3.79 1.11 15.67
CA THR A 84 -4.04 1.46 14.26
C THR A 84 -4.21 2.97 14.09
N GLU A 85 -4.91 3.64 14.99
CA GLU A 85 -5.09 5.09 14.97
C GLU A 85 -3.75 5.85 15.07
N GLN A 86 -2.87 5.43 16.00
CA GLN A 86 -1.53 6.03 16.15
C GLN A 86 -0.70 5.83 14.88
N ILE A 87 -0.71 4.63 14.29
CA ILE A 87 0.00 4.31 13.04
C ILE A 87 -0.52 5.18 11.89
N VAL A 88 -1.82 5.30 11.75
CA VAL A 88 -2.42 6.18 10.74
C VAL A 88 -2.03 7.64 10.97
N ASN A 89 -1.97 8.10 12.22
CA ASN A 89 -1.53 9.47 12.55
C ASN A 89 -0.04 9.72 12.21
N LEU A 90 0.80 8.70 12.16
CA LEU A 90 2.16 8.79 11.62
C LEU A 90 2.21 8.95 10.09
N GLY A 91 1.09 8.74 9.38
CA GLY A 91 1.02 8.84 7.93
C GLY A 91 1.12 7.51 7.21
N VAL A 92 0.92 6.39 7.88
CA VAL A 92 0.78 5.08 7.24
C VAL A 92 -0.70 4.87 6.90
N THR A 93 -1.00 4.62 5.63
CA THR A 93 -2.38 4.43 5.17
C THR A 93 -2.47 3.19 4.29
N ILE A 94 -3.58 2.47 4.36
CA ILE A 94 -3.81 1.27 3.58
C ILE A 94 -4.99 1.43 2.61
N VAL A 95 -4.80 1.00 1.37
CA VAL A 95 -5.87 0.63 0.43
C VAL A 95 -6.08 -0.88 0.58
N PRO A 96 -7.13 -1.32 1.29
CA PRO A 96 -7.34 -2.74 1.56
C PRO A 96 -7.87 -3.48 0.34
N GLU A 97 -7.65 -4.78 0.29
CA GLU A 97 -8.33 -5.67 -0.64
C GLU A 97 -9.86 -5.49 -0.53
N GLY A 98 -10.55 -5.56 -1.68
CA GLY A 98 -12.00 -5.40 -1.76
C GLY A 98 -12.48 -3.94 -1.59
N ARG A 99 -11.57 -2.94 -1.74
CA ARG A 99 -11.86 -1.50 -1.80
C ARG A 99 -12.45 -0.90 -0.54
N ARG A 100 -13.31 -1.62 0.18
CA ARG A 100 -13.96 -1.23 1.45
C ARG A 100 -14.55 0.19 1.41
N LEU A 101 -15.25 0.52 0.33
CA LEU A 101 -15.99 1.78 0.18
C LEU A 101 -17.27 1.78 1.01
N PHE A 102 -17.82 2.96 1.23
CA PHE A 102 -19.15 3.18 1.78
C PHE A 102 -20.14 3.30 0.61
N PRO A 103 -20.85 2.21 0.23
CA PRO A 103 -21.58 2.16 -1.04
C PRO A 103 -22.79 3.11 -1.09
N LYS A 104 -23.32 3.48 0.07
CA LYS A 104 -24.47 4.40 0.21
C LYS A 104 -24.06 5.89 0.31
N LEU A 105 -22.77 6.17 0.36
CA LEU A 105 -22.23 7.52 0.28
C LEU A 105 -21.82 7.83 -1.15
N THR A 106 -21.83 9.11 -1.49
CA THR A 106 -21.34 9.62 -2.77
C THR A 106 -19.84 9.43 -2.91
N VAL A 107 -19.31 9.63 -4.11
CA VAL A 107 -17.87 9.64 -4.40
C VAL A 107 -17.17 10.69 -3.53
N GLU A 108 -17.69 11.93 -3.51
CA GLU A 108 -17.09 13.03 -2.75
C GLU A 108 -17.11 12.75 -1.24
N GLU A 109 -18.21 12.25 -0.69
CA GLU A 109 -18.31 11.86 0.71
C GLU A 109 -17.31 10.74 1.07
N ASN A 110 -17.14 9.74 0.19
CA ASN A 110 -16.11 8.71 0.39
C ASN A 110 -14.70 9.32 0.42
N LEU A 111 -14.39 10.26 -0.46
CA LEU A 111 -13.11 10.97 -0.46
C LEU A 111 -12.91 11.73 0.86
N LEU A 112 -13.89 12.55 1.25
CA LEU A 112 -13.82 13.37 2.46
C LEU A 112 -13.60 12.54 3.73
N LEU A 113 -14.18 11.34 3.81
CA LEU A 113 -13.89 10.41 4.91
C LEU A 113 -12.41 10.03 5.01
N GLY A 114 -11.65 10.08 3.91
CA GLY A 114 -10.21 9.84 3.93
C GLY A 114 -9.39 10.91 4.66
N ALA A 115 -9.93 12.12 4.79
CA ALA A 115 -9.27 13.26 5.47
C ALA A 115 -9.54 13.31 6.99
N PHE A 116 -9.79 12.16 7.62
CA PHE A 116 -10.11 12.10 9.05
C PHE A 116 -8.95 12.48 9.98
N ARG A 117 -7.68 12.32 9.52
CA ARG A 117 -6.49 12.70 10.29
C ARG A 117 -6.48 14.21 10.56
N PRO A 118 -6.20 14.66 11.81
CA PRO A 118 -6.09 16.09 12.10
C PRO A 118 -5.09 16.82 11.19
N GLN A 119 -3.96 16.18 10.85
CA GLN A 119 -2.92 16.75 9.99
C GLN A 119 -3.34 16.88 8.52
N ALA A 120 -4.31 16.10 8.06
CA ALA A 120 -4.82 16.16 6.69
C ALA A 120 -5.95 17.18 6.50
N ARG A 121 -6.63 17.60 7.59
CA ARG A 121 -7.79 18.50 7.54
C ARG A 121 -7.50 19.87 6.91
N PRO A 122 -6.36 20.53 7.19
CA PRO A 122 -6.04 21.81 6.55
C PRO A 122 -5.89 21.68 5.02
N ASP A 123 -5.53 20.51 4.53
CA ASP A 123 -5.26 20.25 3.12
C ASP A 123 -6.43 19.61 2.37
N ILE A 124 -7.63 19.49 2.96
CA ILE A 124 -8.80 18.83 2.34
C ILE A 124 -9.05 19.35 0.92
N ALA A 125 -9.13 20.67 0.73
CA ALA A 125 -9.42 21.27 -0.56
C ALA A 125 -8.31 20.96 -1.57
N LYS A 126 -7.04 21.03 -1.16
CA LYS A 126 -5.88 20.68 -1.98
C LYS A 126 -5.90 19.20 -2.36
N ASN A 127 -6.10 18.31 -1.39
CA ASN A 127 -6.13 16.87 -1.62
C ASN A 127 -7.32 16.46 -2.48
N LEU A 128 -8.48 17.12 -2.34
CA LEU A 128 -9.64 16.86 -3.18
C LEU A 128 -9.40 17.30 -4.62
N ALA A 129 -8.86 18.51 -4.82
CA ALA A 129 -8.48 19.00 -6.15
C ALA A 129 -7.48 18.06 -6.83
N PHE A 130 -6.46 17.62 -6.07
CA PHE A 130 -5.49 16.63 -6.51
C PHE A 130 -6.13 15.30 -6.92
N ASN A 131 -7.04 14.75 -6.11
CA ASN A 131 -7.76 13.52 -6.45
C ASN A 131 -8.58 13.66 -7.74
N TYR A 132 -9.17 14.81 -7.97
CA TYR A 132 -9.93 15.09 -9.20
C TYR A 132 -9.05 15.28 -10.44
N GLU A 133 -7.84 15.78 -10.26
CA GLU A 133 -6.83 15.85 -11.33
C GLU A 133 -6.29 14.44 -11.64
N ALA A 134 -5.92 13.68 -10.61
CA ALA A 134 -5.40 12.32 -10.74
C ALA A 134 -6.43 11.35 -11.34
N PHE A 135 -7.70 11.50 -10.95
CA PHE A 135 -8.82 10.65 -11.34
C PHE A 135 -10.02 11.49 -11.81
N PRO A 136 -10.01 12.05 -13.05
CA PRO A 136 -11.07 12.94 -13.53
C PRO A 136 -12.48 12.38 -13.40
N VAL A 137 -12.65 11.06 -13.58
CA VAL A 137 -13.92 10.36 -13.41
C VAL A 137 -14.52 10.54 -12.00
N LEU A 138 -13.69 10.72 -10.97
CA LEU A 138 -14.20 10.96 -9.61
C LEU A 138 -14.82 12.36 -9.49
N LYS A 139 -14.27 13.35 -10.21
CA LYS A 139 -14.85 14.70 -10.30
C LYS A 139 -16.19 14.69 -11.05
N GLU A 140 -16.21 14.04 -12.21
CA GLU A 140 -17.41 13.93 -13.06
C GLU A 140 -18.58 13.27 -12.32
N ARG A 141 -18.25 12.29 -11.46
CA ARG A 141 -19.22 11.45 -10.73
C ARG A 141 -19.30 11.77 -9.23
N ARG A 142 -18.86 12.96 -8.81
CA ARG A 142 -18.72 13.29 -7.39
C ARG A 142 -19.99 13.12 -6.55
N THR A 143 -21.15 13.33 -7.14
CA THR A 143 -22.46 13.18 -6.49
C THR A 143 -23.08 11.80 -6.68
N GLN A 144 -22.45 10.91 -7.47
CA GLN A 144 -22.92 9.55 -7.68
C GLN A 144 -22.62 8.68 -6.45
N LEU A 145 -23.52 7.74 -6.12
CA LEU A 145 -23.29 6.76 -5.05
C LEU A 145 -22.12 5.82 -5.43
N ALA A 146 -21.20 5.61 -4.52
CA ALA A 146 -20.02 4.76 -4.74
C ALA A 146 -20.39 3.32 -5.11
N GLY A 147 -21.51 2.81 -4.56
CA GLY A 147 -21.99 1.45 -4.87
C GLY A 147 -22.43 1.25 -6.32
N SER A 148 -22.78 2.32 -7.05
CA SER A 148 -23.22 2.25 -8.46
C SER A 148 -22.08 2.45 -9.47
N MET A 149 -20.83 2.64 -9.01
CA MET A 149 -19.66 2.77 -9.86
C MET A 149 -19.15 1.42 -10.36
N SER A 150 -18.46 1.41 -11.51
CA SER A 150 -17.76 0.21 -11.99
C SER A 150 -16.62 -0.19 -11.04
N GLY A 151 -16.21 -1.46 -11.09
CA GLY A 151 -15.13 -1.97 -10.22
C GLY A 151 -13.83 -1.16 -10.32
N GLY A 152 -13.43 -0.72 -11.53
CA GLY A 152 -12.24 0.11 -11.72
C GLY A 152 -12.41 1.52 -11.13
N GLN A 153 -13.59 2.14 -11.30
CA GLN A 153 -13.89 3.44 -10.69
C GLN A 153 -13.90 3.35 -9.17
N GLN A 154 -14.45 2.26 -8.61
CA GLN A 154 -14.39 2.00 -7.17
C GLN A 154 -12.96 1.83 -6.67
N GLN A 155 -12.07 1.22 -7.45
CA GLN A 155 -10.66 1.10 -7.11
C GLN A 155 -9.96 2.46 -7.10
N MET A 156 -10.20 3.30 -8.11
CA MET A 156 -9.72 4.68 -8.14
C MET A 156 -10.21 5.48 -6.92
N LEU A 157 -11.49 5.30 -6.56
CA LEU A 157 -12.06 5.95 -5.38
C LEU A 157 -11.42 5.47 -4.07
N ALA A 158 -11.11 4.17 -3.95
CA ALA A 158 -10.45 3.62 -2.77
C ALA A 158 -9.03 4.18 -2.61
N ILE A 159 -8.27 4.29 -3.71
CA ILE A 159 -6.95 4.91 -3.73
C ILE A 159 -7.07 6.41 -3.40
N GLY A 160 -7.98 7.12 -4.08
CA GLY A 160 -8.23 8.53 -3.82
C GLY A 160 -8.57 8.81 -2.36
N ARG A 161 -9.42 8.00 -1.75
CA ARG A 161 -9.75 8.10 -0.33
C ARG A 161 -8.51 7.94 0.57
N ALA A 162 -7.62 7.01 0.25
CA ALA A 162 -6.38 6.84 0.99
C ALA A 162 -5.47 8.08 0.84
N LEU A 163 -5.39 8.66 -0.34
CA LEU A 163 -4.60 9.87 -0.61
C LEU A 163 -5.11 11.11 0.11
N MET A 164 -6.42 11.19 0.41
CA MET A 164 -7.00 12.28 1.22
C MET A 164 -6.37 12.38 2.62
N SER A 165 -5.77 11.31 3.13
CA SER A 165 -5.08 11.32 4.42
C SER A 165 -3.68 11.94 4.37
N SER A 166 -3.17 12.39 3.21
CA SER A 166 -1.78 12.84 2.99
C SER A 166 -0.76 11.81 3.51
N PRO A 167 -0.75 10.59 2.95
CA PRO A 167 0.09 9.51 3.46
C PRO A 167 1.58 9.77 3.20
N ARG A 168 2.44 9.29 4.09
CA ARG A 168 3.89 9.16 3.90
C ARG A 168 4.26 7.76 3.40
N LEU A 169 3.57 6.74 3.89
CA LEU A 169 3.65 5.36 3.45
C LEU A 169 2.26 4.87 3.04
N LEU A 170 2.11 4.51 1.79
CA LEU A 170 0.89 3.94 1.22
C LEU A 170 1.06 2.43 1.08
N LEU A 171 0.25 1.69 1.81
CA LEU A 171 0.12 0.24 1.66
C LEU A 171 -1.03 -0.05 0.69
N VAL A 172 -0.79 -0.87 -0.33
CA VAL A 172 -1.82 -1.21 -1.33
C VAL A 172 -1.94 -2.73 -1.40
N ASP A 173 -3.07 -3.25 -0.94
CA ASP A 173 -3.31 -4.69 -0.84
C ASP A 173 -4.13 -5.19 -2.04
N GLU A 174 -3.49 -5.92 -2.94
CA GLU A 174 -4.05 -6.55 -4.13
C GLU A 174 -4.93 -5.64 -5.01
N PRO A 175 -4.39 -4.51 -5.50
CA PRO A 175 -5.17 -3.54 -6.27
C PRO A 175 -5.68 -4.08 -7.62
N SER A 176 -5.12 -5.16 -8.14
CA SER A 176 -5.52 -5.78 -9.41
C SER A 176 -6.74 -6.69 -9.31
N VAL A 177 -7.09 -7.16 -8.10
CA VAL A 177 -8.16 -8.14 -7.90
C VAL A 177 -9.52 -7.62 -8.36
N GLY A 178 -10.18 -8.40 -9.21
CA GLY A 178 -11.52 -8.09 -9.75
C GLY A 178 -11.54 -6.92 -10.73
N LEU A 179 -10.42 -6.61 -11.37
CA LEU A 179 -10.32 -5.62 -12.43
C LEU A 179 -9.95 -6.27 -13.78
N SER A 180 -10.43 -5.66 -14.87
CA SER A 180 -9.94 -6.03 -16.21
C SER A 180 -8.46 -5.64 -16.38
N PRO A 181 -7.69 -6.31 -17.25
CA PRO A 181 -6.28 -6.01 -17.47
C PRO A 181 -5.98 -4.54 -17.78
N LEU A 182 -6.86 -3.88 -18.54
CA LEU A 182 -6.75 -2.45 -18.87
C LEU A 182 -6.88 -1.57 -17.60
N LEU A 183 -7.86 -1.86 -16.75
CA LEU A 183 -8.09 -1.11 -15.52
C LEU A 183 -6.96 -1.34 -14.50
N VAL A 184 -6.41 -2.55 -14.44
CA VAL A 184 -5.22 -2.84 -13.63
C VAL A 184 -4.07 -1.98 -14.11
N SER A 185 -3.76 -1.99 -15.42
CA SER A 185 -2.69 -1.18 -16.00
C SER A 185 -2.86 0.30 -15.69
N THR A 186 -4.06 0.85 -15.87
CA THR A 186 -4.36 2.25 -15.56
C THR A 186 -4.14 2.56 -14.08
N THR A 187 -4.64 1.71 -13.18
CA THR A 187 -4.51 1.90 -11.72
C THR A 187 -3.04 1.88 -11.30
N ILE A 188 -2.29 0.90 -11.78
CA ILE A 188 -0.86 0.71 -11.51
C ILE A 188 -0.05 1.91 -12.01
N THR A 189 -0.28 2.34 -13.27
CA THR A 189 0.39 3.53 -13.83
C THR A 189 0.09 4.77 -13.00
N LYS A 190 -1.16 4.93 -12.54
CA LYS A 190 -1.53 6.08 -11.72
C LYS A 190 -0.83 6.09 -10.36
N ILE A 191 -0.64 4.95 -9.72
CA ILE A 191 0.16 4.85 -8.47
C ILE A 191 1.60 5.30 -8.73
N LYS A 192 2.20 4.94 -9.87
CA LYS A 192 3.54 5.39 -10.27
C LYS A 192 3.61 6.91 -10.43
N GLU A 193 2.68 7.50 -11.20
CA GLU A 193 2.61 8.95 -11.37
C GLU A 193 2.49 9.69 -10.03
N LEU A 194 1.64 9.18 -9.14
CA LEU A 194 1.44 9.72 -7.80
C LEU A 194 2.72 9.64 -6.95
N LYS A 195 3.44 8.52 -7.02
CA LYS A 195 4.74 8.36 -6.36
C LYS A 195 5.73 9.41 -6.84
N GLU A 196 5.89 9.56 -8.16
CA GLU A 196 6.84 10.51 -8.77
C GLU A 196 6.51 11.96 -8.43
N GLN A 197 5.24 12.33 -8.46
CA GLN A 197 4.78 13.70 -8.21
C GLN A 197 4.83 14.10 -6.73
N TYR A 198 4.61 13.18 -5.80
CA TYR A 198 4.45 13.46 -4.36
C TYR A 198 5.52 12.84 -3.46
N GLY A 199 6.50 12.15 -4.06
CA GLY A 199 7.55 11.49 -3.28
C GLY A 199 7.00 10.41 -2.34
N LEU A 200 5.88 9.74 -2.72
CA LEU A 200 5.25 8.73 -1.89
C LEU A 200 6.15 7.49 -1.76
N THR A 201 6.19 6.95 -0.56
CA THR A 201 6.71 5.59 -0.33
C THR A 201 5.56 4.61 -0.44
N VAL A 202 5.71 3.54 -1.21
CA VAL A 202 4.61 2.59 -1.49
C VAL A 202 5.06 1.16 -1.23
N LEU A 203 4.26 0.41 -0.48
CA LEU A 203 4.32 -1.05 -0.44
C LEU A 203 3.08 -1.61 -1.11
N ILE A 204 3.28 -2.37 -2.18
CA ILE A 204 2.20 -3.02 -2.93
C ILE A 204 2.27 -4.54 -2.74
N ALA A 205 1.22 -5.15 -2.20
CA ALA A 205 1.07 -6.59 -2.20
C ALA A 205 0.33 -7.01 -3.46
N GLU A 206 0.93 -7.88 -4.26
CA GLU A 206 0.36 -8.31 -5.54
C GLU A 206 0.58 -9.80 -5.79
N GLN A 207 -0.42 -10.41 -6.42
CA GLN A 207 -0.31 -11.73 -6.99
C GLN A 207 0.15 -11.68 -8.44
N ASN A 208 -0.20 -10.63 -9.18
CA ASN A 208 0.14 -10.50 -10.59
C ASN A 208 1.54 -9.90 -10.75
N PHE A 209 2.53 -10.78 -10.93
CA PHE A 209 3.93 -10.43 -11.14
C PHE A 209 4.14 -9.39 -12.24
N HIS A 210 3.60 -9.63 -13.43
CA HIS A 210 3.80 -8.76 -14.60
C HIS A 210 3.23 -7.35 -14.41
N GLN A 211 2.20 -7.22 -13.60
CA GLN A 211 1.64 -5.90 -13.31
C GLN A 211 2.49 -5.16 -12.26
N ALA A 212 2.92 -5.87 -11.22
CA ALA A 212 3.70 -5.28 -10.15
C ALA A 212 5.05 -4.73 -10.64
N ILE A 213 5.82 -5.53 -11.41
CA ILE A 213 7.17 -5.15 -11.87
C ILE A 213 7.22 -3.86 -12.71
N ARG A 214 6.10 -3.43 -13.27
CA ARG A 214 6.02 -2.21 -14.10
C ARG A 214 6.21 -0.92 -13.33
N ILE A 215 6.01 -0.93 -12.01
CA ILE A 215 6.00 0.28 -11.20
C ILE A 215 6.90 0.23 -9.97
N VAL A 216 7.47 -0.93 -9.67
CA VAL A 216 8.28 -1.11 -8.47
C VAL A 216 9.76 -0.87 -8.75
N ASP A 217 10.49 -0.42 -7.74
CA ASP A 217 11.93 -0.30 -7.79
C ASP A 217 12.59 -1.67 -7.48
N ARG A 218 11.98 -2.44 -6.57
CA ARG A 218 12.39 -3.79 -6.17
C ARG A 218 11.22 -4.54 -5.52
N GLY A 219 11.43 -5.81 -5.21
CA GLY A 219 10.40 -6.62 -4.55
C GLY A 219 10.94 -7.79 -3.77
N TYR A 220 10.05 -8.34 -2.98
CA TYR A 220 10.21 -9.53 -2.16
C TYR A 220 9.23 -10.59 -2.64
N LEU A 221 9.68 -11.83 -2.81
CA LEU A 221 8.81 -12.98 -3.04
C LEU A 221 8.54 -13.66 -1.70
N ILE A 222 7.27 -13.71 -1.32
CA ILE A 222 6.82 -14.42 -0.12
C ILE A 222 6.12 -15.72 -0.52
N VAL A 223 6.58 -16.84 0.08
CA VAL A 223 6.05 -18.19 -0.13
C VAL A 223 5.84 -18.83 1.23
N HIS A 224 4.65 -19.35 1.49
CA HIS A 224 4.30 -19.99 2.78
C HIS A 224 4.69 -19.17 4.02
N GLY A 225 4.57 -17.83 3.93
CA GLY A 225 4.86 -16.93 5.05
C GLY A 225 6.33 -16.62 5.26
N GLU A 226 7.22 -16.96 4.35
CA GLU A 226 8.66 -16.69 4.38
C GLU A 226 9.11 -15.89 3.15
N ILE A 227 10.05 -14.94 3.32
CA ILE A 227 10.69 -14.29 2.19
C ILE A 227 11.72 -15.24 1.59
N VAL A 228 11.49 -15.68 0.36
CA VAL A 228 12.36 -16.61 -0.34
C VAL A 228 13.27 -15.94 -1.37
N PHE A 229 12.95 -14.72 -1.78
CA PHE A 229 13.77 -13.93 -2.71
C PHE A 229 13.56 -12.43 -2.49
N GLU A 230 14.64 -11.66 -2.67
CA GLU A 230 14.64 -10.20 -2.73
C GLU A 230 15.48 -9.76 -3.92
N GLY A 231 15.03 -8.74 -4.66
CA GLY A 231 15.81 -8.20 -5.76
C GLY A 231 15.15 -6.98 -6.42
N ASN A 232 15.93 -6.30 -7.27
CA ASN A 232 15.42 -5.29 -8.18
C ASN A 232 14.63 -5.96 -9.33
N VAL A 233 13.96 -5.15 -10.17
CA VAL A 233 13.13 -5.65 -11.27
C VAL A 233 13.89 -6.61 -12.16
N ALA A 234 15.12 -6.28 -12.58
CA ALA A 234 15.92 -7.13 -13.46
C ALA A 234 16.25 -8.49 -12.80
N SER A 235 16.56 -8.49 -11.50
CA SER A 235 16.82 -9.71 -10.73
C SER A 235 15.56 -10.55 -10.56
N LEU A 236 14.41 -9.92 -10.33
CA LEU A 236 13.11 -10.61 -10.22
C LEU A 236 12.72 -11.26 -11.55
N GLU A 237 12.92 -10.58 -12.67
CA GLU A 237 12.59 -11.10 -14.00
C GLU A 237 13.54 -12.22 -14.48
N SER A 238 14.81 -12.19 -14.07
CA SER A 238 15.80 -13.18 -14.48
C SER A 238 15.86 -14.43 -13.60
N ASN A 239 15.37 -14.35 -12.36
CA ASN A 239 15.49 -15.42 -11.38
C ASN A 239 14.58 -16.61 -11.70
N ASP A 240 15.17 -17.81 -11.80
CA ASP A 240 14.45 -19.03 -12.17
C ASP A 240 13.43 -19.46 -11.10
N MET A 241 13.70 -19.24 -9.81
CA MET A 241 12.74 -19.53 -8.74
C MET A 241 11.48 -18.68 -8.90
N VAL A 242 11.64 -17.37 -9.18
CA VAL A 242 10.51 -16.45 -9.41
C VAL A 242 9.73 -16.88 -10.65
N LYS A 243 10.42 -17.20 -11.75
CA LYS A 243 9.79 -17.69 -12.98
C LYS A 243 9.00 -18.98 -12.74
N ASN A 244 9.62 -19.97 -12.12
CA ASN A 244 8.96 -21.26 -11.85
C ASN A 244 7.75 -21.11 -10.95
N TYR A 245 7.84 -20.23 -9.96
CA TYR A 245 6.73 -19.94 -9.05
C TYR A 245 5.50 -19.32 -9.77
N TYR A 246 5.72 -18.42 -10.74
CA TYR A 246 4.64 -17.73 -11.44
C TYR A 246 4.24 -18.35 -12.77
N LEU A 247 5.16 -18.98 -13.49
CA LEU A 247 4.91 -19.54 -14.83
C LEU A 247 4.60 -21.03 -14.80
N GLY A 248 4.79 -21.69 -13.64
CA GLY A 248 4.45 -23.10 -13.48
C GLY A 248 5.30 -24.03 -14.35
N THR A 249 6.52 -23.63 -14.72
CA THR A 249 7.49 -24.48 -15.42
C THR A 249 8.24 -25.30 -14.37
N ALA A 250 7.58 -26.29 -13.80
CA ALA A 250 8.20 -27.41 -13.11
C ALA A 250 8.06 -28.64 -13.97
#